data_8a685c3ceb4a0da482b9d37e531b45cb
#
_entry.id   8a685c3ceb4a0da482b9d37e531b45cb
#
_cell.length_a   1.000
_cell.length_b   1.000
_cell.length_c   1.000
_cell.angle_alpha   90.00
_cell.angle_beta   90.00
_cell.angle_gamma   90.00
#
_symmetry.space_group_name_H-M   'P 1'
#
loop_
_entity.id
_entity.type
_entity.pdbx_description
1 polymer ?
#
loop_
_entity_poly.entity_id
_entity_poly.type
_entity_poly.pdbx_seq_one_letter_code
_entity_poly.pdbx_strand_id
1 'polypeptide(L)'
;MLSIDNSPFGAFVSRLAGLVPLGPQERAALAGLSGAIVQIGAGVDLAPTGRSANVHYVVEGLVGRFAQFSDGARQITALHIPGDVADLHAVVQPGVAPPLQALGTTTLVRVPLQEMAALVRRLPALGQAFWAYCAVEVAVVERWAANLGRRAAIQRMAHLLCEMGLRIEQSGRGTRRAFVLPLSQMQLGDALGLTPVHVNRTLKRLRDDRLVAVAGRQVEILNWPRLRDLGDFDPAYLQLDQRVAQAA
;
A
#
# COMPACT_ATOMS: atom_id res chain seq x y z
N MET A 1 -29.24 -7.48 3.63
CA MET A 1 -28.30 -7.05 2.59
C MET A 1 -27.42 -5.97 3.20
N LEU A 2 -26.19 -6.27 3.58
CA LEU A 2 -25.27 -5.28 4.14
C LEU A 2 -25.02 -4.23 3.07
N SER A 3 -25.18 -2.96 3.41
CA SER A 3 -24.78 -1.85 2.54
C SER A 3 -23.28 -1.97 2.27
N ILE A 4 -22.83 -1.73 1.05
CA ILE A 4 -21.41 -1.77 0.65
C ILE A 4 -20.58 -0.86 1.55
N ASP A 5 -21.17 0.25 2.00
CA ASP A 5 -20.53 1.24 2.90
C ASP A 5 -20.26 0.71 4.32
N ASN A 6 -20.94 -0.37 4.75
CA ASN A 6 -20.74 -1.00 6.07
C ASN A 6 -19.87 -2.28 6.01
N SER A 7 -19.41 -2.66 4.81
CA SER A 7 -18.50 -3.79 4.67
C SER A 7 -17.08 -3.39 5.00
N PRO A 8 -16.31 -4.22 5.75
CA PRO A 8 -14.88 -3.97 5.95
C PRO A 8 -14.10 -3.88 4.63
N PHE A 9 -14.63 -4.48 3.55
CA PHE A 9 -14.02 -4.47 2.21
C PHE A 9 -14.45 -3.28 1.32
N GLY A 10 -15.25 -2.33 1.83
CA GLY A 10 -15.77 -1.20 1.04
C GLY A 10 -14.68 -0.42 0.29
N ALA A 11 -13.56 -0.12 0.97
CA ALA A 11 -12.42 0.57 0.35
C ALA A 11 -11.79 -0.26 -0.79
N PHE A 12 -11.65 -1.57 -0.61
CA PHE A 12 -11.15 -2.47 -1.65
C PHE A 12 -12.09 -2.55 -2.86
N VAL A 13 -13.40 -2.67 -2.61
CA VAL A 13 -14.41 -2.64 -3.67
C VAL A 13 -14.32 -1.34 -4.48
N SER A 14 -14.23 -0.20 -3.81
CA SER A 14 -14.09 1.10 -4.44
C SER A 14 -12.80 1.20 -5.25
N ARG A 15 -11.69 0.69 -4.71
CA ARG A 15 -10.39 0.67 -5.40
C ARG A 15 -10.45 -0.15 -6.69
N LEU A 16 -11.02 -1.36 -6.65
CA LEU A 16 -11.18 -2.21 -7.84
C LEU A 16 -12.12 -1.57 -8.87
N ALA A 17 -13.22 -0.97 -8.40
CA ALA A 17 -14.19 -0.31 -9.28
C ALA A 17 -13.62 0.95 -9.97
N GLY A 18 -12.58 1.56 -9.40
CA GLY A 18 -11.82 2.63 -10.06
C GLY A 18 -10.88 2.14 -11.16
N LEU A 19 -10.49 0.86 -11.11
CA LEU A 19 -9.60 0.26 -12.11
C LEU A 19 -10.36 -0.33 -13.30
N VAL A 20 -11.47 -1.01 -13.03
CA VAL A 20 -12.31 -1.65 -14.03
C VAL A 20 -13.80 -1.52 -13.67
N PRO A 21 -14.71 -1.49 -14.65
CA PRO A 21 -16.15 -1.50 -14.36
C PRO A 21 -16.53 -2.77 -13.61
N LEU A 22 -17.13 -2.63 -12.41
CA LEU A 22 -17.72 -3.73 -11.64
C LEU A 22 -19.22 -3.57 -11.56
N GLY A 23 -19.95 -4.63 -11.90
CA GLY A 23 -21.39 -4.69 -11.78
C GLY A 23 -21.87 -4.85 -10.32
N PRO A 24 -23.20 -4.75 -10.08
CA PRO A 24 -23.74 -4.93 -8.73
C PRO A 24 -23.44 -6.30 -8.11
N GLN A 25 -23.37 -7.36 -8.93
CA GLN A 25 -23.10 -8.72 -8.48
C GLN A 25 -21.66 -8.87 -7.97
N GLU A 26 -20.68 -8.34 -8.70
CA GLU A 26 -19.27 -8.35 -8.32
C GLU A 26 -19.03 -7.55 -7.04
N ARG A 27 -19.64 -6.35 -6.96
CA ARG A 27 -19.54 -5.50 -5.76
C ARG A 27 -20.17 -6.18 -4.54
N ALA A 28 -21.34 -6.78 -4.67
CA ALA A 28 -22.00 -7.50 -3.58
C ALA A 28 -21.18 -8.73 -3.14
N ALA A 29 -20.58 -9.48 -4.08
CA ALA A 29 -19.76 -10.64 -3.78
C ALA A 29 -18.49 -10.28 -3.01
N LEU A 30 -17.82 -9.18 -3.39
CA LEU A 30 -16.66 -8.67 -2.65
C LEU A 30 -17.02 -8.12 -1.28
N ALA A 31 -18.12 -7.35 -1.18
CA ALA A 31 -18.60 -6.80 0.08
C ALA A 31 -19.06 -7.89 1.07
N GLY A 32 -19.52 -9.03 0.55
CA GLY A 32 -19.95 -10.20 1.31
C GLY A 32 -18.85 -11.19 1.64
N LEU A 33 -17.58 -10.91 1.32
CA LEU A 33 -16.46 -11.74 1.73
C LEU A 33 -16.44 -11.89 3.25
N SER A 34 -16.16 -13.09 3.71
CA SER A 34 -15.96 -13.42 5.11
C SER A 34 -14.50 -13.74 5.38
N GLY A 35 -14.05 -13.45 6.59
CA GLY A 35 -12.69 -13.74 7.00
C GLY A 35 -12.47 -13.56 8.48
N ALA A 36 -11.39 -14.12 8.99
CA ALA A 36 -11.00 -13.96 10.38
C ALA A 36 -10.33 -12.60 10.59
N ILE A 37 -10.89 -11.78 11.48
CA ILE A 37 -10.24 -10.54 11.93
C ILE A 37 -9.13 -10.93 12.90
N VAL A 38 -7.90 -10.48 12.62
CA VAL A 38 -6.73 -10.74 13.47
C VAL A 38 -5.96 -9.45 13.70
N GLN A 39 -5.48 -9.28 14.93
CA GLN A 39 -4.54 -8.22 15.26
C GLN A 39 -3.14 -8.81 15.39
N ILE A 40 -2.17 -8.18 14.73
CA ILE A 40 -0.79 -8.65 14.65
C ILE A 40 0.13 -7.55 15.16
N GLY A 41 1.09 -7.94 15.98
CA GLY A 41 2.12 -7.04 16.51
C GLY A 41 3.15 -6.61 15.46
N ALA A 42 3.85 -5.53 15.75
CA ALA A 42 4.95 -5.03 14.91
C ALA A 42 6.04 -6.10 14.75
N GLY A 43 6.58 -6.23 13.55
CA GLY A 43 7.67 -7.15 13.23
C GLY A 43 7.26 -8.60 13.01
N VAL A 44 5.97 -8.91 13.10
CA VAL A 44 5.47 -10.29 12.90
C VAL A 44 5.21 -10.53 11.42
N ASP A 45 5.73 -11.64 10.90
CA ASP A 45 5.53 -12.07 9.51
C ASP A 45 4.11 -12.65 9.33
N LEU A 46 3.44 -12.28 8.24
CA LEU A 46 2.04 -12.65 7.98
C LEU A 46 1.88 -14.07 7.45
N ALA A 47 2.86 -14.51 6.66
CA ALA A 47 2.87 -15.85 6.08
C ALA A 47 4.25 -16.46 6.27
N PRO A 48 4.37 -17.67 6.84
CA PRO A 48 5.60 -18.42 6.82
C PRO A 48 6.00 -18.66 5.35
N THR A 49 7.29 -18.66 5.08
CA THR A 49 7.87 -18.92 3.77
C THR A 49 7.27 -20.18 3.15
N GLY A 50 6.56 -20.04 2.03
CA GLY A 50 6.09 -21.17 1.24
C GLY A 50 4.74 -20.99 0.57
N ARG A 51 3.65 -21.11 1.28
CA ARG A 51 2.29 -21.03 0.71
C ARG A 51 1.35 -20.35 1.71
N SER A 52 0.77 -19.23 1.34
CA SER A 52 -0.33 -18.65 2.12
C SER A 52 -1.61 -19.40 1.79
N ALA A 53 -2.32 -19.86 2.82
CA ALA A 53 -3.68 -20.38 2.68
C ALA A 53 -4.73 -19.25 2.67
N ASN A 54 -4.32 -18.03 2.94
CA ASN A 54 -5.16 -16.85 3.05
C ASN A 54 -4.62 -15.71 2.22
N VAL A 55 -5.50 -14.77 1.90
CA VAL A 55 -5.18 -13.42 1.45
C VAL A 55 -5.38 -12.45 2.61
N HIS A 56 -4.57 -11.42 2.69
CA HIS A 56 -4.54 -10.48 3.81
C HIS A 56 -5.04 -9.10 3.39
N TYR A 57 -6.26 -8.77 3.82
CA TYR A 57 -6.82 -7.44 3.66
C TYR A 57 -6.44 -6.56 4.85
N VAL A 58 -5.87 -5.40 4.59
CA VAL A 58 -5.44 -4.46 5.64
C VAL A 58 -6.62 -3.59 6.06
N VAL A 59 -7.04 -3.71 7.33
CA VAL A 59 -8.11 -2.88 7.93
C VAL A 59 -7.51 -1.66 8.60
N GLU A 60 -6.40 -1.86 9.33
CA GLU A 60 -5.70 -0.82 10.07
C GLU A 60 -4.21 -1.15 10.18
N GLY A 61 -3.38 -0.14 10.26
CA GLY A 61 -1.93 -0.31 10.36
C GLY A 61 -1.24 -0.31 8.99
N LEU A 62 -0.13 -1.04 8.89
CA LEU A 62 0.72 -1.04 7.69
C LEU A 62 1.41 -2.38 7.53
N VAL A 63 1.39 -2.94 6.32
CA VAL A 63 2.11 -4.16 5.96
C VAL A 63 3.19 -3.82 4.94
N GLY A 64 4.39 -4.31 5.16
CA GLY A 64 5.50 -4.24 4.21
C GLY A 64 5.72 -5.57 3.49
N ARG A 65 5.92 -5.51 2.17
CA ARG A 65 6.52 -6.59 1.40
C ARG A 65 8.01 -6.33 1.31
N PHE A 66 8.83 -7.35 1.49
CA PHE A 66 10.27 -7.13 1.49
C PHE A 66 11.04 -8.26 0.80
N ALA A 67 12.25 -7.92 0.34
CA ALA A 67 13.28 -8.86 -0.01
C ALA A 67 14.26 -8.95 1.17
N GLN A 68 14.65 -10.17 1.53
CA GLN A 68 15.65 -10.44 2.56
C GLN A 68 16.92 -10.93 1.89
N PHE A 69 18.06 -10.35 2.28
CA PHE A 69 19.38 -10.74 1.79
C PHE A 69 20.10 -11.66 2.78
N SER A 70 21.11 -12.37 2.31
CA SER A 70 21.88 -13.34 3.11
C SER A 70 22.66 -12.73 4.26
N ASP A 71 23.00 -11.44 4.17
CA ASP A 71 23.65 -10.66 5.23
C ASP A 71 22.66 -10.12 6.29
N GLY A 72 21.38 -10.48 6.17
CA GLY A 72 20.32 -10.02 7.05
C GLY A 72 19.72 -8.67 6.68
N ALA A 73 20.28 -7.97 5.68
CA ALA A 73 19.69 -6.73 5.19
C ALA A 73 18.31 -6.96 4.57
N ARG A 74 17.46 -5.95 4.62
CA ARG A 74 16.12 -5.96 4.06
C ARG A 74 15.92 -4.79 3.12
N GLN A 75 15.13 -5.02 2.07
CA GLN A 75 14.59 -3.98 1.22
C GLN A 75 13.08 -4.09 1.24
N ILE A 76 12.39 -3.07 1.71
CA ILE A 76 10.93 -2.98 1.55
C ILE A 76 10.65 -2.66 0.09
N THR A 77 9.88 -3.51 -0.56
CA THR A 77 9.55 -3.41 -2.00
C THR A 77 8.14 -2.91 -2.25
N ALA A 78 7.26 -2.98 -1.24
CA ALA A 78 5.92 -2.40 -1.28
C ALA A 78 5.41 -2.11 0.13
N LEU A 79 4.52 -1.11 0.24
CA LEU A 79 3.77 -0.78 1.43
C LEU A 79 2.28 -0.95 1.15
N HIS A 80 1.59 -1.71 2.00
CA HIS A 80 0.15 -1.91 1.92
C HIS A 80 -0.53 -1.20 3.08
N ILE A 81 -1.43 -0.28 2.74
CA ILE A 81 -2.18 0.59 3.65
C ILE A 81 -3.59 0.04 3.89
N PRO A 82 -4.37 0.59 4.83
CA PRO A 82 -5.78 0.22 4.98
C PRO A 82 -6.55 0.36 3.66
N GLY A 83 -7.25 -0.71 3.29
CA GLY A 83 -7.96 -0.83 2.01
C GLY A 83 -7.23 -1.70 0.98
N ASP A 84 -5.94 -1.98 1.16
CA ASP A 84 -5.17 -2.86 0.27
C ASP A 84 -5.33 -4.34 0.64
N VAL A 85 -5.15 -5.20 -0.36
CA VAL A 85 -4.93 -6.64 -0.20
C VAL A 85 -3.46 -6.94 -0.51
N ALA A 86 -2.68 -7.31 0.51
CA ALA A 86 -1.22 -7.35 0.42
C ALA A 86 -0.65 -8.46 -0.47
N ASP A 87 -1.42 -9.51 -0.70
CA ASP A 87 -1.00 -10.72 -1.43
C ASP A 87 -2.05 -11.19 -2.45
N LEU A 88 -2.79 -10.24 -3.04
CA LEU A 88 -3.84 -10.56 -4.03
C LEU A 88 -3.31 -11.38 -5.22
N HIS A 89 -2.04 -11.21 -5.59
CA HIS A 89 -1.39 -11.98 -6.65
C HIS A 89 -1.47 -13.50 -6.41
N ALA A 90 -1.55 -13.97 -5.14
CA ALA A 90 -1.68 -15.40 -4.83
C ALA A 90 -2.99 -16.00 -5.34
N VAL A 91 -4.02 -15.17 -5.59
CA VAL A 91 -5.30 -15.62 -6.18
C VAL A 91 -5.14 -15.91 -7.66
N VAL A 92 -4.34 -15.11 -8.37
CA VAL A 92 -4.14 -15.22 -9.81
C VAL A 92 -2.96 -16.14 -10.16
N GLN A 93 -1.97 -16.24 -9.28
CA GLN A 93 -0.81 -17.13 -9.42
C GLN A 93 -0.45 -17.78 -8.07
N PRO A 94 -1.07 -18.89 -7.70
CA PRO A 94 -0.75 -19.61 -6.47
C PRO A 94 0.70 -20.11 -6.46
N GLY A 95 1.36 -20.07 -5.31
CA GLY A 95 2.66 -20.72 -5.08
C GLY A 95 3.85 -19.79 -4.88
N VAL A 96 3.74 -18.51 -5.13
CA VAL A 96 4.77 -17.51 -4.81
C VAL A 96 4.21 -16.56 -3.76
N ALA A 97 4.67 -16.70 -2.53
CA ALA A 97 4.33 -15.76 -1.45
C ALA A 97 5.57 -14.97 -1.07
N PRO A 98 5.71 -13.70 -1.51
CA PRO A 98 6.79 -12.86 -1.01
C PRO A 98 6.61 -12.62 0.48
N PRO A 99 7.68 -12.47 1.24
CA PRO A 99 7.61 -12.18 2.66
C PRO A 99 6.82 -10.89 2.92
N LEU A 100 5.82 -10.98 3.81
CA LEU A 100 4.99 -9.89 4.28
C LEU A 100 5.13 -9.74 5.79
N GLN A 101 5.27 -8.52 6.28
CA GLN A 101 5.43 -8.23 7.70
C GLN A 101 4.57 -7.06 8.14
N ALA A 102 3.96 -7.17 9.31
CA ALA A 102 3.33 -6.04 9.99
C ALA A 102 4.39 -5.03 10.44
N LEU A 103 4.36 -3.81 9.91
CA LEU A 103 5.35 -2.76 10.21
C LEU A 103 5.04 -1.99 11.50
N GLY A 104 3.86 -2.18 12.05
CA GLY A 104 3.36 -1.70 13.32
C GLY A 104 2.24 -2.63 13.80
N THR A 105 1.55 -2.29 14.89
CA THR A 105 0.32 -2.99 15.25
C THR A 105 -0.66 -2.87 14.08
N THR A 106 -1.11 -4.00 13.55
CA THR A 106 -1.88 -4.07 12.31
C THR A 106 -3.09 -4.99 12.51
N THR A 107 -4.25 -4.51 12.08
CA THR A 107 -5.50 -5.30 12.03
C THR A 107 -5.76 -5.75 10.60
N LEU A 108 -5.94 -7.04 10.40
CA LEU A 108 -6.16 -7.68 9.10
C LEU A 108 -7.44 -8.48 9.10
N VAL A 109 -8.04 -8.64 7.92
CA VAL A 109 -8.97 -9.74 7.64
C VAL A 109 -8.23 -10.79 6.83
N ARG A 110 -8.16 -12.01 7.35
CA ARG A 110 -7.65 -13.18 6.65
C ARG A 110 -8.79 -13.84 5.90
N VAL A 111 -8.76 -13.75 4.57
CA VAL A 111 -9.75 -14.39 3.70
C VAL A 111 -9.13 -15.66 3.13
N PRO A 112 -9.79 -16.83 3.22
CA PRO A 112 -9.28 -18.06 2.61
C PRO A 112 -9.01 -17.86 1.11
N LEU A 113 -7.81 -18.23 0.66
CA LEU A 113 -7.41 -18.12 -0.75
C LEU A 113 -8.39 -18.84 -1.68
N GLN A 114 -8.92 -19.98 -1.21
CA GLN A 114 -9.89 -20.76 -1.98
C GLN A 114 -11.21 -20.02 -2.18
N GLU A 115 -11.68 -19.20 -1.22
CA GLU A 115 -12.87 -18.39 -1.38
C GLU A 115 -12.67 -17.31 -2.45
N MET A 116 -11.53 -16.61 -2.40
CA MET A 116 -11.17 -15.61 -3.41
C MET A 116 -11.06 -16.24 -4.80
N ALA A 117 -10.40 -17.40 -4.91
CA ALA A 117 -10.29 -18.14 -6.17
C ALA A 117 -11.66 -18.64 -6.68
N ALA A 118 -12.56 -19.05 -5.78
CA ALA A 118 -13.92 -19.44 -6.14
C ALA A 118 -14.74 -18.26 -6.68
N LEU A 119 -14.56 -17.06 -6.12
CA LEU A 119 -15.18 -15.83 -6.64
C LEU A 119 -14.74 -15.54 -8.07
N VAL A 120 -13.44 -15.61 -8.35
CA VAL A 120 -12.90 -15.37 -9.70
C VAL A 120 -13.45 -16.38 -10.71
N ARG A 121 -13.58 -17.68 -10.33
CA ARG A 121 -14.18 -18.69 -11.21
C ARG A 121 -15.65 -18.43 -11.50
N ARG A 122 -16.41 -17.94 -10.51
CA ARG A 122 -17.85 -17.65 -10.63
C ARG A 122 -18.12 -16.33 -11.35
N LEU A 123 -17.25 -15.32 -11.16
CA LEU A 123 -17.41 -13.96 -11.67
C LEU A 123 -16.09 -13.55 -12.38
N PRO A 124 -15.92 -13.89 -13.66
CA PRO A 124 -14.68 -13.63 -14.40
C PRO A 124 -14.24 -12.17 -14.42
N ALA A 125 -15.17 -11.21 -14.33
CA ALA A 125 -14.87 -9.78 -14.24
C ALA A 125 -14.02 -9.46 -12.98
N LEU A 126 -14.16 -10.22 -11.89
CA LEU A 126 -13.29 -10.08 -10.72
C LEU A 126 -11.86 -10.53 -11.02
N GLY A 127 -11.66 -11.54 -11.87
CA GLY A 127 -10.34 -11.93 -12.33
C GLY A 127 -9.64 -10.80 -13.07
N GLN A 128 -10.35 -10.09 -13.96
CA GLN A 128 -9.81 -8.92 -14.67
C GLN A 128 -9.47 -7.79 -13.68
N ALA A 129 -10.34 -7.54 -12.69
CA ALA A 129 -10.11 -6.54 -11.66
C ALA A 129 -8.86 -6.86 -10.80
N PHE A 130 -8.67 -8.12 -10.44
CA PHE A 130 -7.51 -8.55 -9.67
C PHE A 130 -6.21 -8.44 -10.48
N TRP A 131 -6.24 -8.78 -11.78
CA TRP A 131 -5.12 -8.55 -12.68
C TRP A 131 -4.78 -7.06 -12.81
N ALA A 132 -5.78 -6.19 -12.98
CA ALA A 132 -5.58 -4.75 -13.04
C ALA A 132 -4.96 -4.21 -11.73
N TYR A 133 -5.43 -4.69 -10.57
CA TYR A 133 -4.85 -4.33 -9.28
C TYR A 133 -3.38 -4.77 -9.17
N CYS A 134 -3.06 -6.01 -9.55
CA CYS A 134 -1.69 -6.51 -9.55
C CYS A 134 -0.80 -5.72 -10.53
N ALA A 135 -1.32 -5.30 -11.69
CA ALA A 135 -0.58 -4.46 -12.64
C ALA A 135 -0.22 -3.10 -12.04
N VAL A 136 -1.11 -2.49 -11.26
CA VAL A 136 -0.80 -1.25 -10.51
C VAL A 136 0.28 -1.50 -9.47
N GLU A 137 0.24 -2.62 -8.73
CA GLU A 137 1.30 -2.97 -7.79
C GLU A 137 2.67 -3.12 -8.48
N VAL A 138 2.70 -3.74 -9.66
CA VAL A 138 3.92 -3.84 -10.47
C VAL A 138 4.42 -2.44 -10.84
N ALA A 139 3.55 -1.55 -11.33
CA ALA A 139 3.93 -0.18 -11.69
C ALA A 139 4.50 0.62 -10.49
N VAL A 140 3.97 0.39 -9.27
CA VAL A 140 4.54 0.96 -8.04
C VAL A 140 5.96 0.44 -7.79
N VAL A 141 6.17 -0.88 -7.89
CA VAL A 141 7.49 -1.50 -7.70
C VAL A 141 8.50 -0.99 -8.74
N GLU A 142 8.11 -0.89 -10.01
CA GLU A 142 8.94 -0.33 -11.09
C GLU A 142 9.33 1.12 -10.80
N ARG A 143 8.38 1.94 -10.30
CA ARG A 143 8.66 3.32 -9.91
C ARG A 143 9.63 3.39 -8.75
N TRP A 144 9.48 2.53 -7.74
CA TRP A 144 10.42 2.46 -6.62
C TRP A 144 11.81 2.01 -7.05
N ALA A 145 11.91 1.02 -7.93
CA ALA A 145 13.20 0.58 -8.49
C ALA A 145 13.91 1.72 -9.24
N ALA A 146 13.18 2.47 -10.10
CA ALA A 146 13.72 3.64 -10.78
C ALA A 146 14.19 4.71 -9.79
N ASN A 147 13.41 4.97 -8.72
CA ASN A 147 13.77 5.92 -7.68
C ASN A 147 15.06 5.50 -6.95
N LEU A 148 15.19 4.24 -6.57
CA LEU A 148 16.39 3.71 -5.90
C LEU A 148 17.62 3.83 -6.79
N GLY A 149 17.48 3.58 -8.09
CA GLY A 149 18.60 3.59 -9.03
C GLY A 149 19.05 4.98 -9.49
N ARG A 150 18.17 6.00 -9.44
CA ARG A 150 18.46 7.28 -10.13
C ARG A 150 18.26 8.54 -9.29
N ARG A 151 17.51 8.49 -8.21
CA ARG A 151 17.16 9.69 -7.45
C ARG A 151 18.00 9.87 -6.19
N ALA A 152 18.30 11.12 -5.86
CA ALA A 152 18.92 11.47 -4.58
C ALA A 152 17.98 11.17 -3.39
N ALA A 153 18.53 10.96 -2.20
CA ALA A 153 17.79 10.60 -0.99
C ALA A 153 16.59 11.52 -0.71
N ILE A 154 16.77 12.84 -0.90
CA ILE A 154 15.70 13.82 -0.66
C ILE A 154 14.57 13.68 -1.68
N GLN A 155 14.88 13.37 -2.91
CA GLN A 155 13.88 13.14 -3.98
C GLN A 155 13.10 11.85 -3.72
N ARG A 156 13.78 10.77 -3.31
CA ARG A 156 13.14 9.50 -2.94
C ARG A 156 12.17 9.67 -1.77
N MET A 157 12.58 10.41 -0.75
CA MET A 157 11.73 10.71 0.41
C MET A 157 10.53 11.57 0.01
N ALA A 158 10.73 12.63 -0.77
CA ALA A 158 9.64 13.49 -1.27
C ALA A 158 8.63 12.68 -2.10
N HIS A 159 9.12 11.83 -3.00
CA HIS A 159 8.28 10.94 -3.82
C HIS A 159 7.44 10.00 -2.96
N LEU A 160 8.07 9.30 -1.99
CA LEU A 160 7.37 8.39 -1.09
C LEU A 160 6.27 9.11 -0.29
N LEU A 161 6.55 10.31 0.24
CA LEU A 161 5.56 11.06 1.01
C LEU A 161 4.38 11.51 0.14
N CYS A 162 4.62 11.92 -1.11
CA CYS A 162 3.56 12.24 -2.05
C CYS A 162 2.72 11.01 -2.41
N GLU A 163 3.34 9.87 -2.71
CA GLU A 163 2.66 8.62 -3.00
C GLU A 163 1.77 8.18 -1.84
N MET A 164 2.33 8.14 -0.63
CA MET A 164 1.60 7.73 0.56
C MET A 164 0.44 8.67 0.88
N GLY A 165 0.64 9.99 0.74
CA GLY A 165 -0.42 10.98 0.93
C GLY A 165 -1.62 10.73 0.01
N LEU A 166 -1.40 10.52 -1.28
CA LEU A 166 -2.49 10.25 -2.24
C LEU A 166 -3.18 8.90 -1.99
N ARG A 167 -2.41 7.85 -1.70
CA ARG A 167 -2.99 6.53 -1.43
C ARG A 167 -3.84 6.53 -0.16
N ILE A 168 -3.38 7.20 0.91
CA ILE A 168 -4.11 7.35 2.16
C ILE A 168 -5.37 8.19 1.96
N GLU A 169 -5.31 9.27 1.17
CA GLU A 169 -6.48 10.07 0.82
C GLU A 169 -7.52 9.23 0.07
N GLN A 170 -7.09 8.44 -0.91
CA GLN A 170 -7.97 7.53 -1.66
C GLN A 170 -8.64 6.48 -0.75
N SER A 171 -7.94 6.01 0.28
CA SER A 171 -8.50 5.05 1.24
C SER A 171 -9.46 5.69 2.25
N GLY A 172 -9.64 7.01 2.22
CA GLY A 172 -10.48 7.74 3.16
C GLY A 172 -9.93 7.85 4.59
N ARG A 173 -8.62 7.57 4.79
CA ARG A 173 -7.95 7.54 6.11
C ARG A 173 -7.14 8.78 6.44
N GLY A 174 -7.29 9.83 5.66
CA GLY A 174 -6.60 11.11 5.83
C GLY A 174 -6.75 11.98 4.60
N THR A 175 -5.92 12.99 4.50
CA THR A 175 -5.78 13.81 3.29
C THR A 175 -4.35 13.66 2.76
N ARG A 176 -4.12 13.96 1.47
CA ARG A 176 -2.76 13.96 0.91
C ARG A 176 -1.79 14.86 1.66
N ARG A 177 -2.31 15.87 2.37
CA ARG A 177 -1.50 16.82 3.12
C ARG A 177 -1.33 16.47 4.59
N ALA A 178 -2.22 15.65 5.17
CA ALA A 178 -2.17 15.30 6.59
C ALA A 178 -2.58 13.84 6.79
N PHE A 179 -1.62 13.01 7.20
CA PHE A 179 -1.83 11.57 7.36
C PHE A 179 -0.88 10.95 8.38
N VAL A 180 -1.23 9.74 8.81
CA VAL A 180 -0.38 8.91 9.68
C VAL A 180 0.46 7.99 8.81
N LEU A 181 1.79 8.02 9.00
CA LEU A 181 2.72 7.07 8.38
C LEU A 181 3.51 6.35 9.49
N PRO A 182 3.05 5.18 9.94
CA PRO A 182 3.60 4.51 11.13
C PRO A 182 4.87 3.73 10.81
N LEU A 183 5.82 4.35 10.12
CA LEU A 183 7.14 3.81 9.82
C LEU A 183 8.19 4.36 10.78
N SER A 184 9.07 3.47 11.25
CA SER A 184 10.29 3.85 11.93
C SER A 184 11.33 4.40 10.94
N GLN A 185 12.36 5.08 11.43
CA GLN A 185 13.47 5.53 10.58
C GLN A 185 14.22 4.37 9.92
N MET A 186 14.29 3.22 10.58
CA MET A 186 14.86 2.00 9.99
C MET A 186 14.00 1.52 8.82
N GLN A 187 12.69 1.39 9.01
CA GLN A 187 11.77 0.96 7.96
C GLN A 187 11.71 1.94 6.78
N LEU A 188 11.79 3.26 7.06
CA LEU A 188 11.96 4.25 6.00
C LEU A 188 13.29 4.06 5.25
N GLY A 189 14.35 3.72 5.97
CA GLY A 189 15.63 3.35 5.38
C GLY A 189 15.52 2.13 4.47
N ASP A 190 14.87 1.08 4.95
CA ASP A 190 14.65 -0.17 4.20
C ASP A 190 13.79 0.08 2.94
N ALA A 191 12.84 1.03 2.97
CA ALA A 191 12.03 1.39 1.81
C ALA A 191 12.80 2.26 0.79
N LEU A 192 13.68 3.14 1.27
CA LEU A 192 14.34 4.15 0.45
C LEU A 192 15.80 3.81 0.09
N GLY A 193 16.32 2.66 0.54
CA GLY A 193 17.73 2.30 0.39
C GLY A 193 18.65 3.30 1.10
N LEU A 194 18.32 3.68 2.34
CA LEU A 194 19.05 4.66 3.15
C LEU A 194 19.35 4.10 4.53
N THR A 195 20.43 4.59 5.14
CA THR A 195 20.67 4.34 6.57
C THR A 195 19.72 5.22 7.42
N PRO A 196 19.41 4.84 8.66
CA PRO A 196 18.59 5.67 9.57
C PRO A 196 19.16 7.09 9.76
N VAL A 197 20.47 7.25 9.78
CA VAL A 197 21.15 8.56 9.86
C VAL A 197 20.84 9.41 8.61
N HIS A 198 20.88 8.81 7.43
CA HIS A 198 20.51 9.49 6.18
C HIS A 198 19.01 9.85 6.15
N VAL A 199 18.13 8.96 6.61
CA VAL A 199 16.70 9.24 6.75
C VAL A 199 16.49 10.48 7.62
N ASN A 200 17.12 10.52 8.80
CA ASN A 200 16.98 11.63 9.74
C ASN A 200 17.44 12.97 9.13
N ARG A 201 18.63 12.95 8.48
CA ARG A 201 19.17 14.13 7.79
C ARG A 201 18.26 14.60 6.65
N THR A 202 17.69 13.67 5.90
CA THR A 202 16.78 13.97 4.79
C THR A 202 15.47 14.57 5.28
N LEU A 203 14.87 14.00 6.33
CA LEU A 203 13.66 14.55 6.96
C LEU A 203 13.92 15.93 7.58
N LYS A 204 15.10 16.12 8.21
CA LYS A 204 15.49 17.44 8.74
C LYS A 204 15.54 18.48 7.62
N ARG A 205 16.18 18.16 6.49
CA ARG A 205 16.26 19.07 5.33
C ARG A 205 14.87 19.42 4.80
N LEU A 206 13.96 18.45 4.63
CA LEU A 206 12.58 18.72 4.17
C LEU A 206 11.83 19.65 5.14
N ARG A 207 12.08 19.54 6.46
CA ARG A 207 11.50 20.44 7.49
C ARG A 207 12.10 21.83 7.42
N ASP A 208 13.44 21.93 7.33
CA ASP A 208 14.16 23.21 7.24
C ASP A 208 13.71 23.99 5.98
N ASP A 209 13.46 23.29 4.86
CA ASP A 209 12.92 23.84 3.61
C ASP A 209 11.40 24.12 3.67
N ARG A 210 10.74 23.90 4.82
CA ARG A 210 9.29 24.07 5.06
C ARG A 210 8.41 23.31 4.05
N LEU A 211 8.83 22.14 3.64
CA LEU A 211 8.07 21.27 2.75
C LEU A 211 7.15 20.32 3.53
N VAL A 212 7.62 19.85 4.68
CA VAL A 212 6.87 18.94 5.55
C VAL A 212 7.05 19.29 7.02
N ALA A 213 6.05 18.94 7.84
CA ALA A 213 6.17 18.79 9.28
C ALA A 213 5.97 17.31 9.64
N VAL A 214 6.81 16.80 10.54
CA VAL A 214 6.71 15.40 11.00
C VAL A 214 6.82 15.41 12.53
N ALA A 215 5.76 14.94 13.19
CA ALA A 215 5.67 14.81 14.63
C ALA A 215 5.27 13.36 15.00
N GLY A 216 6.22 12.59 15.52
CA GLY A 216 6.01 11.16 15.75
C GLY A 216 5.72 10.43 14.42
N ARG A 217 4.47 9.93 14.29
CA ARG A 217 3.98 9.24 13.09
C ARG A 217 3.08 10.11 12.21
N GLN A 218 2.81 11.33 12.62
CA GLN A 218 2.02 12.29 11.86
C GLN A 218 2.91 12.98 10.83
N VAL A 219 2.44 13.02 9.59
CA VAL A 219 3.08 13.72 8.48
C VAL A 219 2.12 14.80 8.01
N GLU A 220 2.61 16.02 7.90
CA GLU A 220 1.92 17.14 7.28
C GLU A 220 2.77 17.68 6.13
N ILE A 221 2.20 17.73 4.93
CA ILE A 221 2.84 18.30 3.74
C ILE A 221 2.44 19.78 3.67
N LEU A 222 3.37 20.66 4.02
CA LEU A 222 3.15 22.10 4.09
C LEU A 222 3.08 22.74 2.70
N ASN A 223 3.86 22.20 1.75
CA ASN A 223 3.89 22.71 0.37
C ASN A 223 3.85 21.55 -0.62
N TRP A 224 2.63 21.13 -0.97
CA TRP A 224 2.39 20.01 -1.89
C TRP A 224 3.03 20.21 -3.27
N PRO A 225 2.80 21.36 -4.00
CA PRO A 225 3.38 21.50 -5.33
C PRO A 225 4.90 21.38 -5.32
N ARG A 226 5.56 22.04 -4.37
CA ARG A 226 7.01 22.04 -4.29
C ARG A 226 7.58 20.68 -3.87
N LEU A 227 6.88 19.94 -2.98
CA LEU A 227 7.29 18.58 -2.61
C LEU A 227 7.14 17.62 -3.78
N ARG A 228 6.03 17.72 -4.53
CA ARG A 228 5.77 16.97 -5.75
C ARG A 228 6.86 17.18 -6.80
N ASP A 229 7.20 18.45 -7.06
CA ASP A 229 8.24 18.80 -8.03
C ASP A 229 9.62 18.30 -7.59
N LEU A 230 9.95 18.43 -6.29
CA LEU A 230 11.19 17.89 -5.72
C LEU A 230 11.27 16.37 -5.87
N GLY A 231 10.17 15.65 -5.63
CA GLY A 231 10.07 14.20 -5.77
C GLY A 231 9.93 13.76 -7.22
N ASP A 232 9.81 14.69 -8.19
CA ASP A 232 9.44 14.39 -9.59
C ASP A 232 8.30 13.35 -9.60
N PHE A 233 7.23 13.68 -8.85
CA PHE A 233 6.14 12.76 -8.59
C PHE A 233 4.99 13.00 -9.57
N ASP A 234 4.76 11.99 -10.41
CA ASP A 234 3.59 11.88 -11.28
C ASP A 234 2.74 10.69 -10.79
N PRO A 235 1.49 10.93 -10.35
CA PRO A 235 0.62 9.89 -9.82
C PRO A 235 0.03 8.95 -10.86
N ALA A 236 0.27 9.12 -12.15
CA ALA A 236 -0.38 8.36 -13.22
C ALA A 236 -0.25 6.84 -13.05
N TYR A 237 0.91 6.35 -12.53
CA TYR A 237 1.14 4.92 -12.31
C TYR A 237 0.27 4.32 -11.20
N LEU A 238 -0.27 5.14 -10.29
CA LEU A 238 -1.15 4.69 -9.22
C LEU A 238 -2.55 4.37 -9.69
N GLN A 239 -2.94 4.84 -10.88
CA GLN A 239 -4.28 4.70 -11.45
C GLN A 239 -5.38 4.99 -10.41
N LEU A 240 -5.26 6.16 -9.77
CA LEU A 240 -6.22 6.62 -8.77
C LEU A 240 -7.54 7.00 -9.42
N ASP A 241 -8.63 7.00 -8.63
CA ASP A 241 -9.91 7.56 -9.07
C ASP A 241 -9.69 8.97 -9.66
N GLN A 242 -10.36 9.27 -10.78
CA GLN A 242 -10.20 10.54 -11.50
C GLN A 242 -10.40 11.78 -10.60
N ARG A 243 -11.26 11.69 -9.58
CA ARG A 243 -11.48 12.78 -8.61
C ARG A 243 -10.22 13.07 -7.78
N VAL A 244 -9.47 12.04 -7.42
CA VAL A 244 -8.23 12.16 -6.65
C VAL A 244 -7.08 12.59 -7.57
N ALA A 245 -7.06 12.10 -8.81
CA ALA A 245 -6.03 12.41 -9.79
C ALA A 245 -6.08 13.87 -10.26
N GLN A 246 -7.30 14.43 -10.51
CA GLN A 246 -7.45 15.82 -10.98
C GLN A 246 -7.08 16.88 -9.95
N ALA A 247 -7.08 16.53 -8.66
CA ALA A 247 -6.71 17.43 -7.59
C ALA A 247 -5.21 17.28 -7.18
N ALA A 248 -4.44 16.40 -7.82
CA ALA A 248 -3.03 16.14 -7.55
C ALA A 248 -2.10 17.06 -8.33
#